data_c6ae538082737a908cb42cde16a23c85
#
_entry.id   c6ae538082737a908cb42cde16a23c85
#
_cell.length_a   1.000
_cell.length_b   1.000
_cell.length_c   1.000
_cell.angle_alpha   90.00
_cell.angle_beta   90.00
_cell.angle_gamma   90.00
#
_symmetry.space_group_name_H-M   'P 1'
#
loop_
_entity.id
_entity.type
_entity.pdbx_description
1 polymer ?
#
loop_
_entity_poly.entity_id
_entity_poly.type
_entity_poly.pdbx_seq_one_letter_code
_entity_poly.pdbx_strand_id
1 'polypeptide(L)'
;MTRSQRLAPLVFLAAIVSLTAMTVRSTRAAAAERTTWDSVYTASQASRGETAYAKTCARCHGASLGGGDESPALTGGNFLGNWNGLPLSDLQKRIKTTMPSDTVGVYDIQLVTDVIAFMLRANGYPAGAAELPKEVEPLKEIIVKAGKPGSQ
;
A
#
# COMPACT_ATOMS: atom_id res chain seq x y z
N MET A 1 -20.98 22.91 91.63
CA MET A 1 -20.02 21.98 91.11
C MET A 1 -20.63 21.39 89.81
N THR A 2 -20.37 22.02 88.66
CA THR A 2 -20.90 21.57 87.36
C THR A 2 -19.81 21.72 86.28
N ARG A 3 -19.33 20.63 85.85
CA ARG A 3 -18.29 20.51 84.82
C ARG A 3 -18.96 20.68 83.47
N SER A 4 -18.73 21.78 82.83
CA SER A 4 -19.12 22.04 81.44
C SER A 4 -18.17 21.35 80.55
N GLN A 5 -18.61 20.28 79.85
CA GLN A 5 -17.88 19.67 78.80
C GLN A 5 -18.18 20.38 77.45
N ARG A 6 -17.20 21.04 76.91
CA ARG A 6 -17.25 21.66 75.57
C ARG A 6 -16.97 20.64 74.56
N LEU A 7 -17.97 20.25 73.83
CA LEU A 7 -17.87 19.40 72.59
C LEU A 7 -17.37 20.32 71.46
N ALA A 8 -16.19 20.05 70.98
CA ALA A 8 -15.68 20.67 69.78
C ALA A 8 -16.29 19.96 68.52
N PRO A 9 -16.76 20.71 67.53
CA PRO A 9 -17.23 20.09 66.30
C PRO A 9 -16.02 19.71 65.42
N LEU A 10 -15.93 18.44 65.10
CA LEU A 10 -15.04 17.90 64.08
C LEU A 10 -15.52 18.36 62.71
N VAL A 11 -14.79 19.29 62.13
CA VAL A 11 -14.99 19.71 60.75
C VAL A 11 -14.38 18.63 59.87
N PHE A 12 -15.22 17.79 59.27
CA PHE A 12 -14.82 16.86 58.20
C PHE A 12 -14.56 17.68 56.93
N LEU A 13 -13.30 17.92 56.65
CA LEU A 13 -12.87 18.45 55.35
C LEU A 13 -12.93 17.29 54.35
N ALA A 14 -14.05 17.17 53.61
CA ALA A 14 -14.17 16.28 52.48
C ALA A 14 -13.37 16.87 51.32
N ALA A 15 -12.15 16.38 51.14
CA ALA A 15 -11.34 16.67 49.96
C ALA A 15 -11.98 15.94 48.76
N ILE A 16 -12.72 16.69 47.95
CA ILE A 16 -13.20 16.20 46.64
C ILE A 16 -12.01 16.17 45.71
N VAL A 17 -11.37 15.02 45.59
CA VAL A 17 -10.39 14.73 44.53
C VAL A 17 -11.17 14.58 43.24
N SER A 18 -11.29 15.67 42.50
CA SER A 18 -11.80 15.65 41.13
C SER A 18 -10.78 14.96 40.24
N LEU A 19 -10.97 13.64 40.05
CA LEU A 19 -10.21 12.86 39.10
C LEU A 19 -10.69 13.24 37.69
N THR A 20 -10.12 14.28 37.11
CA THR A 20 -10.28 14.61 35.69
C THR A 20 -9.62 13.50 34.88
N ALA A 21 -10.40 12.49 34.51
CA ALA A 21 -9.99 11.50 33.53
C ALA A 21 -9.75 12.21 32.19
N MET A 22 -8.50 12.58 31.96
CA MET A 22 -8.03 13.09 30.68
C MET A 22 -8.12 11.93 29.68
N THR A 23 -9.27 11.82 29.02
CA THR A 23 -9.45 10.88 27.90
C THR A 23 -8.52 11.32 26.79
N VAL A 24 -7.33 10.74 26.73
CA VAL A 24 -6.44 10.83 25.58
C VAL A 24 -7.19 10.17 24.43
N ARG A 25 -7.93 10.98 23.68
CA ARG A 25 -8.43 10.56 22.36
C ARG A 25 -7.19 10.37 21.49
N SER A 26 -6.74 9.12 21.42
CA SER A 26 -5.79 8.69 20.42
C SER A 26 -6.49 8.88 19.07
N THR A 27 -6.34 10.05 18.48
CA THR A 27 -6.67 10.27 17.08
C THR A 27 -5.67 9.44 16.30
N ARG A 28 -6.06 8.17 16.03
CA ARG A 28 -5.40 7.39 15.01
C ARG A 28 -5.60 8.20 13.73
N ALA A 29 -4.62 9.03 13.40
CA ALA A 29 -4.58 9.67 12.09
C ALA A 29 -4.76 8.54 11.10
N ALA A 30 -5.83 8.58 10.30
CA ALA A 30 -6.01 7.64 9.22
C ALA A 30 -4.70 7.70 8.42
N ALA A 31 -3.93 6.61 8.43
CA ALA A 31 -2.70 6.55 7.65
C ALA A 31 -3.10 6.91 6.22
N ALA A 32 -2.49 7.94 5.65
CA ALA A 32 -2.79 8.36 4.30
C ALA A 32 -2.66 7.13 3.39
N GLU A 33 -3.66 6.92 2.53
CA GLU A 33 -3.68 5.79 1.61
C GLU A 33 -2.38 5.78 0.79
N ARG A 34 -1.61 4.73 0.89
CA ARG A 34 -0.37 4.59 0.15
C ARG A 34 -0.70 4.29 -1.32
N THR A 35 -0.05 4.96 -2.23
CA THR A 35 -0.34 4.83 -3.66
C THR A 35 0.91 4.50 -4.47
N THR A 36 0.74 4.15 -5.72
CA THR A 36 1.85 3.96 -6.66
C THR A 36 2.70 5.23 -6.87
N TRP A 37 2.21 6.42 -6.48
CA TRP A 37 2.97 7.68 -6.53
C TRP A 37 3.92 7.87 -5.34
N ASP A 38 3.85 7.01 -4.31
CA ASP A 38 4.66 7.11 -3.09
C ASP A 38 6.00 6.38 -3.20
N SER A 39 6.54 6.27 -4.43
CA SER A 39 7.89 5.72 -4.67
C SER A 39 8.07 4.32 -4.07
N VAL A 40 7.17 3.41 -4.42
CA VAL A 40 6.99 2.11 -3.76
C VAL A 40 7.92 1.00 -4.25
N TYR A 41 8.81 1.27 -5.20
CA TYR A 41 9.76 0.31 -5.76
C TYR A 41 11.12 0.98 -5.99
N THR A 42 12.21 0.22 -6.16
CA THR A 42 13.52 0.76 -6.50
C THR A 42 13.82 0.69 -8.00
N ALA A 43 14.68 1.58 -8.50
CA ALA A 43 15.12 1.55 -9.89
C ALA A 43 15.83 0.22 -10.23
N SER A 44 16.60 -0.35 -9.31
CA SER A 44 17.26 -1.65 -9.49
C SER A 44 16.25 -2.78 -9.60
N GLN A 45 15.20 -2.77 -8.80
CA GLN A 45 14.11 -3.74 -8.89
C GLN A 45 13.41 -3.67 -10.24
N ALA A 46 13.06 -2.47 -10.70
CA ALA A 46 12.46 -2.29 -12.01
C ALA A 46 13.37 -2.76 -13.17
N SER A 47 14.69 -2.63 -13.04
CA SER A 47 15.64 -3.12 -14.04
C SER A 47 15.73 -4.65 -14.07
N ARG A 48 15.66 -5.32 -12.90
CA ARG A 48 15.50 -6.79 -12.86
C ARG A 48 14.19 -7.22 -13.50
N GLY A 49 13.12 -6.48 -13.21
CA GLY A 49 11.79 -6.73 -13.79
C GLY A 49 11.77 -6.56 -15.30
N GLU A 50 12.46 -5.57 -15.86
CA GLU A 50 12.61 -5.38 -17.31
C GLU A 50 13.30 -6.58 -17.96
N THR A 51 14.39 -7.05 -17.36
CA THR A 51 15.12 -8.23 -17.83
C THR A 51 14.24 -9.49 -17.80
N ALA A 52 13.48 -9.68 -16.72
CA ALA A 52 12.54 -10.77 -16.58
C ALA A 52 11.41 -10.67 -17.61
N TYR A 53 10.81 -9.49 -17.73
CA TYR A 53 9.72 -9.21 -18.67
C TYR A 53 10.11 -9.53 -20.11
N ALA A 54 11.28 -9.10 -20.55
CA ALA A 54 11.77 -9.36 -21.91
C ALA A 54 11.85 -10.84 -22.25
N LYS A 55 12.15 -11.69 -21.25
CA LYS A 55 12.29 -13.14 -21.42
C LYS A 55 10.98 -13.91 -21.31
N THR A 56 10.00 -13.37 -20.56
CA THR A 56 8.84 -14.16 -20.14
C THR A 56 7.50 -13.60 -20.62
N CYS A 57 7.35 -12.28 -20.69
CA CYS A 57 6.06 -11.61 -20.93
C CYS A 57 6.00 -10.93 -22.32
N ALA A 58 7.14 -10.43 -22.81
CA ALA A 58 7.21 -9.62 -24.02
C ALA A 58 6.70 -10.33 -25.29
N ARG A 59 6.78 -11.65 -25.34
CA ARG A 59 6.29 -12.45 -26.49
C ARG A 59 4.81 -12.23 -26.78
N CYS A 60 3.99 -11.97 -25.73
CA CYS A 60 2.56 -11.73 -25.86
C CYS A 60 2.21 -10.25 -25.67
N HIS A 61 2.78 -9.59 -24.64
CA HIS A 61 2.45 -8.22 -24.31
C HIS A 61 3.28 -7.16 -25.05
N GLY A 62 4.15 -7.59 -25.98
CA GLY A 62 5.02 -6.70 -26.76
C GLY A 62 6.22 -6.19 -25.95
N ALA A 63 7.33 -5.91 -26.62
CA ALA A 63 8.56 -5.42 -25.97
C ALA A 63 8.37 -4.05 -25.28
N SER A 64 7.47 -3.22 -25.80
CA SER A 64 7.12 -1.90 -25.28
C SER A 64 5.93 -1.90 -24.30
N LEU A 65 5.48 -3.05 -23.85
CA LEU A 65 4.25 -3.23 -23.03
C LEU A 65 2.97 -2.75 -23.75
N GLY A 66 3.01 -2.60 -25.06
CA GLY A 66 1.90 -2.07 -25.86
C GLY A 66 0.78 -3.06 -26.15
N GLY A 67 0.95 -4.33 -25.72
CA GLY A 67 0.01 -5.41 -26.03
C GLY A 67 0.21 -6.00 -27.41
N GLY A 68 -0.71 -6.84 -27.81
CA GLY A 68 -0.79 -7.51 -29.12
C GLY A 68 -2.24 -7.89 -29.41
N ASP A 69 -2.47 -8.69 -30.43
CA ASP A 69 -3.81 -9.05 -30.91
C ASP A 69 -4.69 -9.70 -29.82
N GLU A 70 -4.08 -10.52 -28.94
CA GLU A 70 -4.80 -11.26 -27.89
C GLU A 70 -4.38 -10.84 -26.46
N SER A 71 -3.42 -9.93 -26.33
CA SER A 71 -2.86 -9.54 -25.04
C SER A 71 -3.01 -8.05 -24.81
N PRO A 72 -3.58 -7.61 -23.67
CA PRO A 72 -3.78 -6.19 -23.40
C PRO A 72 -2.45 -5.46 -23.24
N ALA A 73 -2.45 -4.17 -23.56
CA ALA A 73 -1.36 -3.28 -23.19
C ALA A 73 -1.23 -3.19 -21.66
N LEU A 74 0.00 -3.16 -21.18
CA LEU A 74 0.36 -3.07 -19.75
C LEU A 74 0.77 -1.65 -19.35
N THR A 75 0.52 -0.67 -20.22
CA THR A 75 0.80 0.75 -20.02
C THR A 75 -0.36 1.62 -20.45
N GLY A 76 -0.35 2.88 -19.99
CA GLY A 76 -1.29 3.91 -20.39
C GLY A 76 -2.73 3.63 -20.01
N GLY A 77 -3.67 4.05 -20.87
CA GLY A 77 -5.11 3.97 -20.59
C GLY A 77 -5.62 2.55 -20.35
N ASN A 78 -5.10 1.55 -21.06
CA ASN A 78 -5.50 0.16 -20.83
C ASN A 78 -5.07 -0.35 -19.44
N PHE A 79 -3.85 -0.05 -19.02
CA PHE A 79 -3.39 -0.40 -17.68
C PHE A 79 -4.22 0.32 -16.61
N LEU A 80 -4.39 1.60 -16.74
CA LEU A 80 -5.13 2.41 -15.77
C LEU A 80 -6.62 2.06 -15.74
N GLY A 81 -7.23 1.76 -16.90
CA GLY A 81 -8.63 1.33 -16.97
C GLY A 81 -8.91 0.05 -16.19
N ASN A 82 -7.92 -0.85 -16.11
CA ASN A 82 -8.07 -2.12 -15.39
C ASN A 82 -7.65 -2.04 -13.91
N TRP A 83 -6.72 -1.15 -13.56
CA TRP A 83 -6.04 -1.21 -12.26
C TRP A 83 -6.22 0.03 -11.38
N ASN A 84 -6.65 1.17 -11.92
CA ASN A 84 -6.86 2.37 -11.11
C ASN A 84 -7.87 2.14 -9.98
N GLY A 85 -7.46 2.45 -8.77
CA GLY A 85 -8.25 2.24 -7.56
C GLY A 85 -8.12 0.85 -6.94
N LEU A 86 -7.40 -0.09 -7.59
CA LEU A 86 -7.17 -1.44 -7.07
C LEU A 86 -5.81 -1.55 -6.38
N PRO A 87 -5.66 -2.44 -5.37
CA PRO A 87 -4.40 -2.69 -4.71
C PRO A 87 -3.42 -3.47 -5.60
N LEU A 88 -2.12 -3.26 -5.42
CA LEU A 88 -1.09 -4.01 -6.15
C LEU A 88 -1.13 -5.52 -5.87
N SER A 89 -1.69 -5.95 -4.74
CA SER A 89 -1.92 -7.36 -4.46
C SER A 89 -2.83 -8.04 -5.49
N ASP A 90 -3.82 -7.31 -6.03
CA ASP A 90 -4.72 -7.87 -7.03
C ASP A 90 -4.02 -8.03 -8.38
N LEU A 91 -3.16 -7.07 -8.75
CA LEU A 91 -2.30 -7.19 -9.93
C LEU A 91 -1.34 -8.37 -9.78
N GLN A 92 -0.66 -8.50 -8.63
CA GLN A 92 0.23 -9.62 -8.35
C GLN A 92 -0.52 -10.97 -8.44
N LYS A 93 -1.67 -11.06 -7.79
CA LYS A 93 -2.53 -12.25 -7.83
C LYS A 93 -2.92 -12.57 -9.27
N ARG A 94 -3.39 -11.59 -10.04
CA ARG A 94 -3.77 -11.78 -11.44
C ARG A 94 -2.63 -12.39 -12.23
N ILE A 95 -1.43 -11.82 -12.17
CA ILE A 95 -0.27 -12.34 -12.89
C ILE A 95 0.04 -13.78 -12.43
N LYS A 96 0.13 -13.98 -11.10
CA LYS A 96 0.51 -15.28 -10.54
C LYS A 96 -0.47 -16.40 -10.86
N THR A 97 -1.78 -16.09 -10.97
CA THR A 97 -2.82 -17.11 -11.13
C THR A 97 -3.32 -17.28 -12.57
N THR A 98 -2.93 -16.41 -13.50
CA THR A 98 -3.44 -16.47 -14.87
C THR A 98 -2.36 -16.33 -15.96
N MET A 99 -1.11 -16.00 -15.57
CA MET A 99 -0.02 -15.76 -16.52
C MET A 99 1.16 -16.71 -16.28
N PRO A 100 1.86 -17.09 -17.34
CA PRO A 100 1.40 -16.99 -18.73
C PRO A 100 0.21 -17.92 -18.97
N SER A 101 -0.65 -17.60 -19.93
CA SER A 101 -1.91 -18.33 -20.13
C SER A 101 -1.74 -19.79 -20.56
N ASP A 102 -0.59 -20.12 -21.13
CA ASP A 102 -0.21 -21.48 -21.56
C ASP A 102 0.42 -22.33 -20.43
N THR A 103 0.98 -21.70 -19.39
CA THR A 103 1.67 -22.37 -18.27
C THR A 103 1.47 -21.60 -16.97
N VAL A 104 0.22 -21.49 -16.55
CA VAL A 104 -0.18 -20.69 -15.40
C VAL A 104 0.64 -21.00 -14.13
N GLY A 105 1.06 -19.96 -13.43
CA GLY A 105 1.68 -20.05 -12.11
C GLY A 105 3.15 -20.46 -12.08
N VAL A 106 3.78 -20.67 -13.26
CA VAL A 106 5.17 -21.14 -13.38
C VAL A 106 6.20 -20.16 -12.77
N TYR A 107 5.90 -18.86 -12.79
CA TYR A 107 6.85 -17.86 -12.30
C TYR A 107 6.81 -17.72 -10.79
N ASP A 108 7.99 -17.56 -10.24
CA ASP A 108 8.18 -17.29 -8.82
C ASP A 108 7.67 -15.90 -8.46
N ILE A 109 7.31 -15.71 -7.19
CA ILE A 109 6.67 -14.48 -6.72
C ILE A 109 7.62 -13.27 -6.77
N GLN A 110 8.93 -13.46 -6.61
CA GLN A 110 9.92 -12.39 -6.72
C GLN A 110 10.00 -11.88 -8.16
N LEU A 111 10.05 -12.79 -9.14
CA LEU A 111 10.02 -12.42 -10.56
C LEU A 111 8.77 -11.63 -10.89
N VAL A 112 7.60 -12.09 -10.44
CA VAL A 112 6.34 -11.37 -10.67
C VAL A 112 6.38 -9.97 -10.06
N THR A 113 6.89 -9.84 -8.84
CA THR A 113 6.99 -8.56 -8.15
C THR A 113 7.97 -7.60 -8.83
N ASP A 114 9.11 -8.11 -9.30
CA ASP A 114 10.07 -7.32 -10.07
C ASP A 114 9.47 -6.84 -11.41
N VAL A 115 8.69 -7.70 -12.10
CA VAL A 115 7.94 -7.32 -13.31
C VAL A 115 6.90 -6.23 -13.01
N ILE A 116 6.20 -6.30 -11.88
CA ILE A 116 5.29 -5.23 -11.46
C ILE A 116 6.05 -3.91 -11.28
N ALA A 117 7.22 -3.92 -10.63
CA ALA A 117 8.05 -2.72 -10.49
C ALA A 117 8.46 -2.13 -11.86
N PHE A 118 8.78 -2.98 -12.84
CA PHE A 118 9.02 -2.54 -14.21
C PHE A 118 7.77 -1.93 -14.86
N MET A 119 6.60 -2.55 -14.70
CA MET A 119 5.33 -2.01 -15.20
C MET A 119 5.01 -0.65 -14.59
N LEU A 120 5.25 -0.47 -13.28
CA LEU A 120 5.07 0.83 -12.61
C LEU A 120 6.00 1.89 -13.20
N ARG A 121 7.29 1.56 -13.41
CA ARG A 121 8.24 2.46 -14.09
C ARG A 121 7.77 2.84 -15.49
N ALA A 122 7.32 1.87 -16.27
CA ALA A 122 6.84 2.10 -17.64
C ALA A 122 5.56 2.96 -17.68
N ASN A 123 4.77 2.97 -16.61
CA ASN A 123 3.61 3.83 -16.43
C ASN A 123 3.95 5.20 -15.79
N GLY A 124 5.24 5.52 -15.59
CA GLY A 124 5.69 6.84 -15.13
C GLY A 124 5.64 7.04 -13.62
N TYR A 125 5.39 6.01 -12.82
CA TYR A 125 5.45 6.13 -11.37
C TYR A 125 6.89 6.28 -10.88
N PRO A 126 7.15 7.08 -9.82
CA PRO A 126 8.51 7.35 -9.36
C PRO A 126 9.11 6.15 -8.63
N ALA A 127 10.41 5.92 -8.83
CA ALA A 127 11.19 5.00 -8.02
C ALA A 127 11.52 5.61 -6.65
N GLY A 128 11.76 4.75 -5.66
CA GLY A 128 12.12 5.11 -4.31
C GLY A 128 13.34 4.36 -3.79
N ALA A 129 13.52 4.40 -2.47
CA ALA A 129 14.65 3.79 -1.77
C ALA A 129 14.37 2.33 -1.30
N ALA A 130 13.10 1.93 -1.21
CA ALA A 130 12.69 0.59 -0.79
C ALA A 130 12.13 -0.22 -1.95
N GLU A 131 12.42 -1.51 -1.99
CA GLU A 131 11.83 -2.42 -2.97
C GLU A 131 10.34 -2.64 -2.70
N LEU A 132 9.59 -2.86 -3.77
CA LEU A 132 8.22 -3.35 -3.69
C LEU A 132 8.25 -4.72 -3.00
N PRO A 133 7.50 -4.90 -1.90
CA PRO A 133 7.47 -6.17 -1.19
C PRO A 133 6.80 -7.26 -2.03
N LYS A 134 7.25 -8.49 -1.88
CA LYS A 134 6.64 -9.65 -2.55
C LYS A 134 5.47 -10.25 -1.78
N GLU A 135 5.36 -9.94 -0.50
CA GLU A 135 4.29 -10.40 0.38
C GLU A 135 2.98 -9.70 0.05
N VAL A 136 1.89 -10.44 0.10
CA VAL A 136 0.55 -9.95 -0.29
C VAL A 136 0.05 -8.83 0.63
N GLU A 137 0.26 -8.96 1.95
CA GLU A 137 -0.31 -8.02 2.93
C GLU A 137 0.18 -6.57 2.74
N PRO A 138 1.50 -6.29 2.59
CA PRO A 138 1.95 -4.94 2.29
C PRO A 138 1.45 -4.42 0.93
N LEU A 139 1.22 -5.29 -0.05
CA LEU A 139 0.73 -4.88 -1.38
C LEU A 139 -0.76 -4.49 -1.37
N LYS A 140 -1.55 -4.96 -0.41
CA LYS A 140 -2.94 -4.52 -0.21
C LYS A 140 -3.04 -3.05 0.16
N GLU A 141 -2.01 -2.53 0.80
CA GLU A 141 -1.95 -1.14 1.26
C GLU A 141 -1.49 -0.15 0.18
N ILE A 142 -1.11 -0.65 -1.02
CA ILE A 142 -0.61 0.18 -2.12
C ILE A 142 -1.63 0.19 -3.25
N ILE A 143 -2.28 1.33 -3.43
CA ILE A 143 -3.34 1.49 -4.43
C ILE A 143 -2.77 2.09 -5.73
N VAL A 144 -3.12 1.51 -6.86
CA VAL A 144 -2.81 2.10 -8.17
C VAL A 144 -3.66 3.36 -8.37
N LYS A 145 -3.03 4.49 -8.64
CA LYS A 145 -3.72 5.77 -8.91
C LYS A 145 -3.29 6.35 -10.26
N ALA A 146 -4.25 6.67 -11.11
CA ALA A 146 -4.00 7.25 -12.43
C ALA A 146 -3.33 8.64 -12.35
N GLY A 147 -3.81 9.50 -11.48
CA GLY A 147 -3.30 10.86 -11.27
C GLY A 147 -2.41 10.96 -10.03
N LYS A 148 -1.35 11.78 -10.13
CA LYS A 148 -0.54 12.12 -8.95
C LYS A 148 -1.41 12.88 -7.94
N PRO A 149 -1.46 12.49 -6.67
CA PRO A 149 -2.21 13.22 -5.65
C PRO A 149 -1.78 14.70 -5.61
N GLY A 150 -2.77 15.61 -5.65
CA GLY A 150 -2.51 17.06 -5.60
C GLY A 150 -2.19 17.74 -6.92
N SER A 151 -2.14 17.04 -8.04
CA SER A 151 -2.07 17.64 -9.38
C SER A 151 -3.49 17.82 -9.94
N GLN A 152 -4.12 18.96 -9.67
CA GLN A 152 -5.30 19.48 -10.36
C GLN A 152 -4.92 20.73 -11.13
#